data_68123921b1d63c1ec6f7f0d660173f46
#
_entry.id   68123921b1d63c1ec6f7f0d660173f46
#
_cell.length_a   1.000
_cell.length_b   1.000
_cell.length_c   1.000
_cell.angle_alpha   90.00
_cell.angle_beta   90.00
_cell.angle_gamma   90.00
#
_symmetry.space_group_name_H-M   'P 1'
#
loop_
_entity.id
_entity.type
_entity.pdbx_description
1 polymer ?
#
loop_
_entity_poly.entity_id
_entity_poly.type
_entity_poly.pdbx_seq_one_letter_code
_entity_poly.pdbx_strand_id
1 'polypeptide(L)'
;MQVVVDGVEYAPAGGGGASFGVAISTHNRPELVAKHAALWRELSPPGTPVLVVDDGSSPPAPDADFRFSPSRGIVAVKNKSIELLMDDAKVDHLFLVDDDCYPLVTGWWKPYVESPEHHLSYQFEDLRAGSKLRDVAKIWDDGKHVAYTGQRGLVLYYTRQAIEACGGMDPVYGRGYYEHVDLAHRIHEAGLTSFCYMDVSGSDELIHSMDEWGEVTRTTPTRDHAAQVAHNANVFNSRRDARDFPEWVPFREPRSAVVTCLLTADTDPQRGVAMAADYKLVSALHRSVERAAPEVEMVLLRDNPVAGLPDSVTDVEVSGAGNPYFRRWAHVRQWLRDNPAVERAVVCDATDVEFLRDPFPLLPEGHLVVGEEWSLLDDTAGWMRKNHSWEKLSALFDERGREQMLNAGILAGPSDLIMRFIDDLLTEWEHYEFDLFNGKRRAASVMVGDMPIFNLVARRHKVVHGPQWTTRFKGEERNDFSVFKHK
;
A
#
# COMPACT_ATOMS: atom_id res chain seq x y z
N MET A 1 15.65 36.00 5.00
CA MET A 1 16.15 36.35 6.33
C MET A 1 16.77 35.07 6.92
N GLN A 2 18.08 34.98 7.01
CA GLN A 2 18.74 33.81 7.61
C GLN A 2 18.55 33.88 9.13
N VAL A 3 18.14 32.79 9.74
CA VAL A 3 17.99 32.66 11.19
C VAL A 3 19.15 31.80 11.69
N VAL A 4 19.97 32.36 12.57
CA VAL A 4 21.06 31.66 13.25
C VAL A 4 20.63 31.41 14.69
N VAL A 5 20.57 30.14 15.12
CA VAL A 5 20.32 29.75 16.51
C VAL A 5 21.48 28.86 16.96
N ASP A 6 22.13 29.26 18.03
CA ASP A 6 23.26 28.54 18.67
C ASP A 6 24.45 28.22 17.72
N GLY A 7 24.73 29.13 16.76
CA GLY A 7 25.86 28.99 15.85
C GLY A 7 25.65 28.00 14.68
N VAL A 8 24.44 27.48 14.54
CA VAL A 8 24.04 26.66 13.38
C VAL A 8 23.26 27.55 12.41
N GLU A 9 23.78 27.72 11.20
CA GLU A 9 23.05 28.39 10.12
C GLU A 9 21.93 27.46 9.65
N TYR A 10 20.70 27.84 9.99
CA TYR A 10 19.54 27.29 9.31
C TYR A 10 19.34 28.06 8.02
N ALA A 11 19.64 27.45 6.90
CA ALA A 11 19.10 27.93 5.63
C ALA A 11 17.59 28.03 5.81
N PRO A 12 16.92 29.13 5.34
CA PRO A 12 15.48 29.13 5.29
C PRO A 12 15.10 27.85 4.54
N ALA A 13 14.31 27.00 5.16
CA ALA A 13 13.59 25.95 4.44
C ALA A 13 13.02 26.66 3.22
N GLY A 14 13.45 26.27 2.03
CA GLY A 14 13.05 26.91 0.80
C GLY A 14 11.55 27.11 0.87
N GLY A 15 11.06 28.34 0.60
CA GLY A 15 9.74 28.79 0.98
C GLY A 15 8.71 27.69 0.80
N GLY A 16 8.19 27.19 1.93
CA GLY A 16 7.25 26.09 1.97
C GLY A 16 5.88 26.54 1.47
N GLY A 17 5.75 26.72 0.18
CA GLY A 17 4.47 26.64 -0.49
C GLY A 17 4.10 25.16 -0.49
N ALA A 18 2.89 24.82 -0.04
CA ALA A 18 2.36 23.48 -0.05
C ALA A 18 2.58 22.84 -1.43
N SER A 19 3.16 21.65 -1.46
CA SER A 19 3.48 20.95 -2.72
C SER A 19 2.20 20.43 -3.37
N PHE A 20 2.02 20.65 -4.67
CA PHE A 20 0.90 20.08 -5.40
C PHE A 20 1.34 19.34 -6.66
N GLY A 21 0.48 18.43 -7.12
CA GLY A 21 0.67 17.70 -8.37
C GLY A 21 -0.63 17.52 -9.13
N VAL A 22 -0.50 17.31 -10.43
CA VAL A 22 -1.62 17.08 -11.36
C VAL A 22 -1.46 15.71 -11.98
N ALA A 23 -2.53 14.89 -11.96
CA ALA A 23 -2.57 13.63 -12.69
C ALA A 23 -3.72 13.65 -13.71
N ILE A 24 -3.39 13.46 -14.97
CA ILE A 24 -4.30 13.53 -16.11
C ILE A 24 -4.72 12.13 -16.50
N SER A 25 -6.01 11.84 -16.43
CA SER A 25 -6.61 10.59 -16.89
C SER A 25 -6.92 10.66 -18.39
N THR A 26 -6.49 9.66 -19.18
CA THR A 26 -6.77 9.64 -20.63
C THR A 26 -7.17 8.25 -21.13
N HIS A 27 -8.02 8.21 -22.15
CA HIS A 27 -8.37 6.99 -22.90
C HIS A 27 -8.68 7.30 -24.36
N ASN A 28 -7.87 6.76 -25.28
CA ASN A 28 -8.04 6.90 -26.75
C ASN A 28 -8.05 8.35 -27.26
N ARG A 29 -7.33 9.26 -26.60
CA ARG A 29 -7.20 10.67 -26.98
C ARG A 29 -5.72 11.16 -26.91
N PRO A 30 -4.77 10.47 -27.60
CA PRO A 30 -3.34 10.72 -27.42
C PRO A 30 -2.91 12.15 -27.78
N GLU A 31 -3.50 12.75 -28.81
CA GLU A 31 -3.18 14.12 -29.24
C GLU A 31 -3.73 15.17 -28.26
N LEU A 32 -4.93 14.92 -27.71
CA LEU A 32 -5.58 15.82 -26.79
C LEU A 32 -4.80 15.87 -25.45
N VAL A 33 -4.49 14.70 -24.88
CA VAL A 33 -3.73 14.64 -23.63
C VAL A 33 -2.35 15.26 -23.76
N ALA A 34 -1.65 15.05 -24.88
CA ALA A 34 -0.33 15.65 -25.11
C ALA A 34 -0.40 17.18 -25.09
N LYS A 35 -1.40 17.76 -25.78
CA LYS A 35 -1.63 19.21 -25.81
C LYS A 35 -1.94 19.76 -24.41
N HIS A 36 -2.86 19.13 -23.68
CA HIS A 36 -3.29 19.67 -22.40
C HIS A 36 -2.27 19.41 -21.29
N ALA A 37 -1.55 18.30 -21.29
CA ALA A 37 -0.42 18.09 -20.38
C ALA A 37 0.65 19.17 -20.53
N ALA A 38 0.91 19.65 -21.76
CA ALA A 38 1.81 20.76 -22.00
C ALA A 38 1.31 22.05 -21.34
N LEU A 39 0.00 22.38 -21.44
CA LEU A 39 -0.60 23.55 -20.80
C LEU A 39 -0.56 23.45 -19.26
N TRP A 40 -0.85 22.27 -18.69
CA TRP A 40 -0.73 22.05 -17.24
C TRP A 40 0.72 22.29 -16.77
N ARG A 41 1.74 21.83 -17.54
CA ARG A 41 3.16 22.09 -17.23
C ARG A 41 3.55 23.55 -17.37
N GLU A 42 3.10 24.21 -18.44
CA GLU A 42 3.43 25.60 -18.75
C GLU A 42 2.86 26.59 -17.72
N LEU A 43 1.59 26.39 -17.32
CA LEU A 43 0.86 27.30 -16.44
C LEU A 43 0.99 26.94 -14.94
N SER A 44 1.77 25.91 -14.59
CA SER A 44 2.13 25.55 -13.22
C SER A 44 3.56 25.98 -12.88
N PRO A 45 3.92 26.10 -11.59
CA PRO A 45 5.30 26.38 -11.18
C PRO A 45 6.30 25.36 -11.73
N PRO A 46 7.54 25.78 -12.06
CA PRO A 46 8.58 24.84 -12.46
C PRO A 46 8.79 23.74 -11.43
N GLY A 47 8.84 22.49 -11.87
CA GLY A 47 9.01 21.31 -11.01
C GLY A 47 7.72 20.76 -10.43
N THR A 48 6.55 21.31 -10.73
CA THR A 48 5.26 20.69 -10.39
C THR A 48 5.12 19.36 -11.12
N PRO A 49 4.87 18.24 -10.43
CA PRO A 49 4.56 16.96 -11.06
C PRO A 49 3.28 17.07 -11.90
N VAL A 50 3.38 16.79 -13.21
CA VAL A 50 2.23 16.66 -14.12
C VAL A 50 2.33 15.32 -14.80
N LEU A 51 1.56 14.37 -14.30
CA LEU A 51 1.58 12.95 -14.65
C LEU A 51 0.45 12.61 -15.62
N VAL A 52 0.68 11.68 -16.53
CA VAL A 52 -0.33 11.16 -17.46
C VAL A 52 -0.57 9.69 -17.16
N VAL A 53 -1.82 9.32 -16.86
CA VAL A 53 -2.25 7.94 -16.62
C VAL A 53 -3.15 7.49 -17.77
N ASP A 54 -2.64 6.55 -18.59
CA ASP A 54 -3.31 6.04 -19.78
C ASP A 54 -4.11 4.77 -19.48
N ASP A 55 -5.42 4.82 -19.67
CA ASP A 55 -6.32 3.66 -19.53
C ASP A 55 -6.32 2.75 -20.77
N GLY A 56 -5.15 2.34 -21.23
CA GLY A 56 -5.03 1.34 -22.29
C GLY A 56 -5.42 1.87 -23.66
N SER A 57 -5.03 3.09 -24.01
CA SER A 57 -5.29 3.70 -25.32
C SER A 57 -4.68 2.92 -26.48
N SER A 58 -5.32 3.00 -27.65
CA SER A 58 -4.78 2.48 -28.91
C SER A 58 -4.93 3.53 -30.01
N PRO A 59 -3.84 4.19 -30.45
CA PRO A 59 -2.45 4.06 -30.00
C PRO A 59 -2.24 4.55 -28.55
N PRO A 60 -1.14 4.13 -27.88
CA PRO A 60 -0.80 4.63 -26.54
C PRO A 60 -0.69 6.14 -26.45
N ALA A 61 -1.06 6.70 -25.32
CA ALA A 61 -0.80 8.12 -25.02
C ALA A 61 0.71 8.35 -25.00
N PRO A 62 1.21 9.44 -25.66
CA PRO A 62 2.63 9.78 -25.60
C PRO A 62 3.00 10.22 -24.17
N ASP A 63 4.22 9.88 -23.76
CA ASP A 63 4.80 10.29 -22.47
C ASP A 63 3.93 9.94 -21.26
N ALA A 64 3.16 8.82 -21.32
CA ALA A 64 2.38 8.35 -20.20
C ALA A 64 3.32 7.85 -19.08
N ASP A 65 3.14 8.39 -17.86
CA ASP A 65 3.88 7.97 -16.67
C ASP A 65 3.42 6.58 -16.20
N PHE A 66 2.16 6.23 -16.46
CA PHE A 66 1.62 4.90 -16.23
C PHE A 66 0.59 4.52 -17.30
N ARG A 67 0.50 3.23 -17.64
CA ARG A 67 -0.47 2.70 -18.59
C ARG A 67 -1.05 1.38 -18.15
N PHE A 68 -2.38 1.31 -18.13
CA PHE A 68 -3.08 0.03 -18.02
C PHE A 68 -3.07 -0.75 -19.36
N SER A 69 -3.04 -2.07 -19.28
CA SER A 69 -3.22 -2.95 -20.44
C SER A 69 -3.82 -4.28 -19.94
N PRO A 70 -5.09 -4.54 -20.24
CA PRO A 70 -6.10 -3.72 -20.94
C PRO A 70 -6.65 -2.54 -20.12
N SER A 71 -7.50 -1.72 -20.76
CA SER A 71 -8.27 -0.64 -20.10
C SER A 71 -9.09 -1.14 -18.92
N ARG A 72 -9.04 -0.42 -17.78
CA ARG A 72 -9.69 -0.77 -16.51
C ARG A 72 -10.79 0.20 -16.06
N GLY A 73 -10.89 1.36 -16.71
CA GLY A 73 -11.88 2.38 -16.43
C GLY A 73 -11.42 3.44 -15.45
N ILE A 74 -12.22 4.52 -15.31
CA ILE A 74 -11.83 5.74 -14.62
C ILE A 74 -11.54 5.54 -13.12
N VAL A 75 -12.23 4.61 -12.44
CA VAL A 75 -11.98 4.29 -11.02
C VAL A 75 -10.53 3.84 -10.82
N ALA A 76 -10.07 2.87 -11.63
CA ALA A 76 -8.70 2.37 -11.56
C ALA A 76 -7.69 3.47 -11.91
N VAL A 77 -7.98 4.28 -12.94
CA VAL A 77 -7.12 5.39 -13.37
C VAL A 77 -6.99 6.45 -12.28
N LYS A 78 -8.10 6.90 -11.68
CA LYS A 78 -8.08 7.89 -10.59
C LYS A 78 -7.36 7.34 -9.35
N ASN A 79 -7.55 6.06 -9.00
CA ASN A 79 -6.82 5.44 -7.89
C ASN A 79 -5.31 5.34 -8.17
N LYS A 80 -4.90 4.96 -9.39
CA LYS A 80 -3.48 4.99 -9.78
C LYS A 80 -2.93 6.41 -9.76
N SER A 81 -3.70 7.41 -10.18
CA SER A 81 -3.34 8.82 -10.10
C SER A 81 -3.11 9.27 -8.65
N ILE A 82 -3.98 8.86 -7.73
CA ILE A 82 -3.80 9.10 -6.28
C ILE A 82 -2.49 8.44 -5.80
N GLU A 83 -2.28 7.16 -6.12
CA GLU A 83 -1.08 6.42 -5.74
C GLU A 83 0.21 7.14 -6.20
N LEU A 84 0.32 7.49 -7.48
CA LEU A 84 1.49 8.18 -8.03
C LEU A 84 1.73 9.55 -7.38
N LEU A 85 0.68 10.33 -7.13
CA LEU A 85 0.80 11.64 -6.49
C LEU A 85 1.15 11.53 -4.99
N MET A 86 0.60 10.53 -4.29
CA MET A 86 0.85 10.30 -2.86
C MET A 86 2.22 9.69 -2.60
N ASP A 87 2.58 8.66 -3.35
CA ASP A 87 3.71 7.78 -3.00
C ASP A 87 4.99 8.16 -3.77
N ASP A 88 4.88 8.45 -5.08
CA ASP A 88 6.04 8.77 -5.92
C ASP A 88 6.36 10.27 -5.89
N ALA A 89 5.36 11.11 -6.19
CA ALA A 89 5.53 12.56 -6.21
C ALA A 89 5.50 13.19 -4.80
N LYS A 90 4.90 12.53 -3.82
CA LYS A 90 4.83 12.91 -2.38
C LYS A 90 4.29 14.32 -2.15
N VAL A 91 3.26 14.71 -2.90
CA VAL A 91 2.66 16.04 -2.81
C VAL A 91 1.61 16.13 -1.70
N ASP A 92 1.35 17.35 -1.21
CA ASP A 92 0.34 17.64 -0.17
C ASP A 92 -1.04 17.88 -0.76
N HIS A 93 -1.10 18.33 -2.04
CA HIS A 93 -2.33 18.68 -2.74
C HIS A 93 -2.37 17.96 -4.09
N LEU A 94 -3.45 17.25 -4.34
CA LEU A 94 -3.65 16.40 -5.50
C LEU A 94 -4.74 16.99 -6.41
N PHE A 95 -4.44 17.15 -7.69
CA PHE A 95 -5.42 17.47 -8.73
C PHE A 95 -5.56 16.26 -9.67
N LEU A 96 -6.74 15.66 -9.69
CA LEU A 96 -7.09 14.60 -10.63
C LEU A 96 -7.93 15.21 -11.73
N VAL A 97 -7.44 15.18 -12.96
CA VAL A 97 -8.07 15.90 -14.08
C VAL A 97 -8.33 14.95 -15.24
N ASP A 98 -9.38 15.24 -16.02
CA ASP A 98 -9.65 14.54 -17.27
C ASP A 98 -8.88 15.20 -18.43
N ASP A 99 -8.57 14.46 -19.49
CA ASP A 99 -7.73 14.87 -20.59
C ASP A 99 -8.33 16.04 -21.43
N ASP A 100 -9.62 16.32 -21.27
CA ASP A 100 -10.34 17.41 -21.92
C ASP A 100 -10.47 18.69 -21.06
N CYS A 101 -9.73 18.74 -19.94
CA CYS A 101 -9.63 19.91 -19.09
C CYS A 101 -8.22 20.52 -19.15
N TYR A 102 -8.13 21.84 -19.10
CA TYR A 102 -6.85 22.56 -19.07
C TYR A 102 -6.93 23.89 -18.34
N PRO A 103 -5.83 24.38 -17.74
CA PRO A 103 -5.80 25.66 -17.05
C PRO A 103 -5.77 26.82 -18.07
N LEU A 104 -6.37 27.93 -17.69
CA LEU A 104 -6.43 29.14 -18.51
C LEU A 104 -5.37 30.20 -18.15
N VAL A 105 -4.95 30.21 -16.88
CA VAL A 105 -4.08 31.27 -16.34
C VAL A 105 -3.02 30.65 -15.37
N THR A 106 -1.88 31.34 -15.27
CA THR A 106 -0.89 31.06 -14.21
C THR A 106 -1.49 31.42 -12.85
N GLY A 107 -1.26 30.52 -11.85
CA GLY A 107 -1.82 30.69 -10.51
C GLY A 107 -3.21 30.06 -10.33
N TRP A 108 -3.71 29.33 -11.32
CA TRP A 108 -4.99 28.61 -11.30
C TRP A 108 -5.19 27.74 -10.04
N TRP A 109 -4.10 27.21 -9.48
CA TRP A 109 -4.11 26.31 -8.31
C TRP A 109 -4.31 27.02 -6.97
N LYS A 110 -3.98 28.31 -6.89
CA LYS A 110 -3.92 29.07 -5.62
C LYS A 110 -5.21 29.03 -4.81
N PRO A 111 -6.39 29.33 -5.39
CA PRO A 111 -7.64 29.31 -4.63
C PRO A 111 -7.96 27.94 -4.04
N TYR A 112 -7.52 26.84 -4.70
CA TYR A 112 -7.69 25.48 -4.20
C TYR A 112 -6.74 25.19 -3.04
N VAL A 113 -5.44 25.44 -3.22
CA VAL A 113 -4.38 25.13 -2.24
C VAL A 113 -4.51 26.01 -0.98
N GLU A 114 -4.98 27.24 -1.13
CA GLU A 114 -5.20 28.19 -0.03
C GLU A 114 -6.55 28.01 0.68
N SER A 115 -7.40 27.10 0.18
CA SER A 115 -8.70 26.77 0.77
C SER A 115 -8.52 25.96 2.07
N PRO A 116 -9.37 26.17 3.09
CA PRO A 116 -9.44 25.31 4.26
C PRO A 116 -10.16 23.98 3.98
N GLU A 117 -10.82 23.84 2.83
CA GLU A 117 -11.58 22.66 2.45
C GLU A 117 -10.63 21.58 1.89
N HIS A 118 -10.78 20.34 2.37
CA HIS A 118 -9.90 19.24 1.99
C HIS A 118 -10.28 18.56 0.67
N HIS A 119 -11.44 18.90 0.12
CA HIS A 119 -11.90 18.50 -1.21
C HIS A 119 -12.71 19.59 -1.88
N LEU A 120 -12.40 19.84 -3.15
CA LEU A 120 -13.13 20.73 -4.04
C LEU A 120 -13.24 20.07 -5.42
N SER A 121 -14.31 20.36 -6.13
CA SER A 121 -14.48 19.87 -7.50
C SER A 121 -14.89 21.00 -8.42
N TYR A 122 -14.20 21.09 -9.57
CA TYR A 122 -14.51 22.09 -10.59
C TYR A 122 -15.97 21.99 -11.02
N GLN A 123 -16.69 23.07 -10.79
CA GLN A 123 -18.08 23.24 -11.14
C GLN A 123 -18.19 24.60 -11.83
N PHE A 124 -18.07 24.64 -13.13
CA PHE A 124 -18.26 25.93 -13.72
C PHE A 124 -19.74 26.36 -13.66
N GLU A 125 -19.93 27.63 -13.33
CA GLU A 125 -21.25 28.27 -13.38
C GLU A 125 -21.61 28.56 -14.83
N ASP A 126 -22.28 27.60 -15.47
CA ASP A 126 -22.78 27.87 -16.80
C ASP A 126 -24.16 28.51 -16.70
N LEU A 127 -24.17 29.81 -16.92
CA LEU A 127 -25.38 30.59 -17.11
C LEU A 127 -25.82 30.60 -18.58
N ARG A 128 -25.11 29.90 -19.49
CA ARG A 128 -25.43 29.90 -20.92
C ARG A 128 -26.50 28.88 -21.27
N ALA A 129 -27.36 29.24 -22.21
CA ALA A 129 -28.38 28.32 -22.72
C ALA A 129 -27.74 27.11 -23.38
N GLY A 130 -27.92 25.92 -22.82
CA GLY A 130 -27.38 24.67 -23.36
C GLY A 130 -26.51 23.86 -22.41
N SER A 131 -26.15 24.41 -21.25
CA SER A 131 -25.35 23.74 -20.24
C SER A 131 -25.91 22.38 -19.78
N LYS A 132 -25.00 21.45 -19.52
CA LYS A 132 -25.30 20.14 -18.92
C LYS A 132 -25.55 20.22 -17.40
N LEU A 133 -25.29 21.37 -16.75
CA LEU A 133 -25.42 21.56 -15.30
C LEU A 133 -26.81 21.99 -14.83
N ARG A 134 -27.83 21.89 -15.65
CA ARG A 134 -29.22 22.32 -15.32
C ARG A 134 -29.81 21.61 -14.10
N ASP A 135 -29.28 20.47 -13.74
CA ASP A 135 -29.68 19.64 -12.61
C ASP A 135 -28.89 19.90 -11.32
N VAL A 136 -27.89 20.80 -11.35
CA VAL A 136 -27.10 21.18 -10.19
C VAL A 136 -27.39 22.63 -9.82
N ALA A 137 -27.82 22.87 -8.58
CA ALA A 137 -28.15 24.18 -8.08
C ALA A 137 -27.11 24.67 -7.06
N LYS A 138 -26.78 25.98 -7.13
CA LYS A 138 -26.01 26.66 -6.10
C LYS A 138 -26.86 26.76 -4.83
N ILE A 139 -26.29 26.36 -3.67
CA ILE A 139 -26.96 26.40 -2.37
C ILE A 139 -26.30 27.34 -1.37
N TRP A 140 -25.03 27.70 -1.61
CA TRP A 140 -24.29 28.61 -0.74
C TRP A 140 -23.13 29.26 -1.48
N ASP A 141 -22.76 30.49 -1.09
CA ASP A 141 -21.65 31.25 -1.69
C ASP A 141 -21.15 32.30 -0.68
N ASP A 142 -19.85 32.33 -0.39
CA ASP A 142 -19.21 33.32 0.48
C ASP A 142 -18.27 34.27 -0.28
N GLY A 143 -18.26 34.19 -1.61
CA GLY A 143 -17.39 34.93 -2.49
C GLY A 143 -15.98 34.35 -2.69
N LYS A 144 -15.64 33.28 -1.95
CA LYS A 144 -14.41 32.48 -2.13
C LYS A 144 -14.73 31.06 -2.54
N HIS A 145 -15.78 30.49 -1.96
CA HIS A 145 -16.26 29.14 -2.23
C HIS A 145 -17.74 29.15 -2.57
N VAL A 146 -18.14 28.18 -3.38
CA VAL A 146 -19.53 27.97 -3.76
C VAL A 146 -19.90 26.52 -3.49
N ALA A 147 -21.05 26.28 -2.83
CA ALA A 147 -21.57 24.94 -2.60
C ALA A 147 -22.77 24.65 -3.51
N TYR A 148 -22.89 23.39 -3.92
CA TYR A 148 -23.85 22.91 -4.91
C TYR A 148 -24.63 21.68 -4.44
N THR A 149 -25.72 21.34 -5.15
CA THR A 149 -26.52 20.13 -4.89
C THR A 149 -25.92 18.85 -5.48
N GLY A 150 -24.86 18.95 -6.25
CA GLY A 150 -24.16 17.83 -6.89
C GLY A 150 -22.81 18.26 -7.40
N GLN A 151 -21.99 17.32 -7.90
CA GLN A 151 -20.67 17.64 -8.45
C GLN A 151 -20.39 16.94 -9.77
N ARG A 152 -19.35 17.40 -10.47
CA ARG A 152 -18.77 16.80 -11.67
C ARG A 152 -17.42 16.16 -11.34
N GLY A 153 -17.02 15.17 -12.12
CA GLY A 153 -15.78 14.43 -11.91
C GLY A 153 -14.59 14.88 -12.77
N LEU A 154 -14.68 16.05 -13.41
CA LEU A 154 -13.74 16.49 -14.46
C LEU A 154 -12.39 16.96 -13.90
N VAL A 155 -12.43 17.80 -12.86
CA VAL A 155 -11.27 18.22 -12.09
C VAL A 155 -11.63 18.12 -10.62
N LEU A 156 -10.87 17.27 -9.92
CA LEU A 156 -11.07 16.97 -8.51
C LEU A 156 -9.79 17.36 -7.75
N TYR A 157 -9.96 18.18 -6.74
CA TYR A 157 -8.91 18.55 -5.83
C TYR A 157 -9.07 17.82 -4.50
N TYR A 158 -7.97 17.31 -3.97
CA TYR A 158 -7.89 16.68 -2.66
C TYR A 158 -6.63 17.10 -1.93
N THR A 159 -6.69 17.22 -0.61
CA THR A 159 -5.48 17.25 0.20
C THR A 159 -5.02 15.82 0.49
N ARG A 160 -3.72 15.65 0.77
CA ARG A 160 -3.16 14.40 1.30
C ARG A 160 -3.95 13.89 2.50
N GLN A 161 -4.31 14.78 3.43
CA GLN A 161 -5.08 14.44 4.63
C GLN A 161 -6.45 13.81 4.30
N ALA A 162 -7.15 14.31 3.28
CA ALA A 162 -8.43 13.72 2.87
C ALA A 162 -8.26 12.28 2.35
N ILE A 163 -7.23 12.03 1.56
CA ILE A 163 -6.94 10.70 1.03
C ILE A 163 -6.45 9.75 2.13
N GLU A 164 -5.63 10.22 3.06
CA GLU A 164 -5.20 9.40 4.21
C GLU A 164 -6.40 9.03 5.12
N ALA A 165 -7.34 9.94 5.29
CA ALA A 165 -8.52 9.71 6.13
C ALA A 165 -9.58 8.81 5.49
N CYS A 166 -9.82 8.94 4.18
CA CYS A 166 -10.95 8.28 3.51
C CYS A 166 -10.54 7.26 2.43
N GLY A 167 -9.26 7.24 2.03
CA GLY A 167 -8.78 6.41 0.92
C GLY A 167 -9.15 6.96 -0.45
N GLY A 168 -9.25 6.09 -1.44
CA GLY A 168 -9.51 6.43 -2.84
C GLY A 168 -10.95 6.21 -3.31
N MET A 169 -11.08 6.07 -4.63
CA MET A 169 -12.34 5.76 -5.33
C MET A 169 -12.73 4.30 -5.10
N ASP A 170 -14.00 4.03 -4.78
CA ASP A 170 -14.46 2.68 -4.49
C ASP A 170 -14.60 1.83 -5.78
N PRO A 171 -13.89 0.68 -5.86
CA PRO A 171 -13.99 -0.25 -6.99
C PRO A 171 -15.41 -0.81 -7.24
N VAL A 172 -16.34 -0.69 -6.30
CA VAL A 172 -17.74 -1.10 -6.48
C VAL A 172 -18.39 -0.38 -7.67
N TYR A 173 -17.92 0.83 -8.00
CA TYR A 173 -18.39 1.59 -9.16
C TYR A 173 -17.82 1.11 -10.50
N GLY A 174 -16.97 0.08 -10.50
CA GLY A 174 -16.47 -0.58 -11.71
C GLY A 174 -15.71 0.38 -12.61
N ARG A 175 -16.23 0.60 -13.83
CA ARG A 175 -15.55 1.46 -14.80
C ARG A 175 -15.77 2.97 -14.61
N GLY A 176 -16.57 3.38 -13.62
CA GLY A 176 -16.79 4.78 -13.26
C GLY A 176 -18.24 5.19 -13.14
N TYR A 177 -18.43 6.49 -12.90
CA TYR A 177 -19.66 7.19 -12.50
C TYR A 177 -20.04 6.96 -11.03
N TYR A 178 -20.25 8.04 -10.31
CA TYR A 178 -20.54 8.12 -8.87
C TYR A 178 -19.35 7.82 -7.93
N GLU A 179 -18.21 7.33 -8.40
CA GLU A 179 -17.02 7.09 -7.57
C GLU A 179 -16.51 8.36 -6.88
N HIS A 180 -16.47 9.48 -7.61
CA HIS A 180 -16.07 10.79 -7.09
C HIS A 180 -17.11 11.38 -6.13
N VAL A 181 -18.41 11.11 -6.38
CA VAL A 181 -19.52 11.52 -5.51
C VAL A 181 -19.46 10.76 -4.18
N ASP A 182 -19.18 9.45 -4.22
CA ASP A 182 -19.00 8.62 -3.04
C ASP A 182 -17.83 9.12 -2.18
N LEU A 183 -16.66 9.36 -2.79
CA LEU A 183 -15.50 9.87 -2.06
C LEU A 183 -15.77 11.25 -1.45
N ALA A 184 -16.47 12.15 -2.15
CA ALA A 184 -16.87 13.45 -1.59
C ALA A 184 -17.76 13.30 -0.35
N HIS A 185 -18.70 12.35 -0.36
CA HIS A 185 -19.53 12.04 0.82
C HIS A 185 -18.68 11.55 1.99
N ARG A 186 -17.77 10.60 1.77
CA ARG A 186 -16.88 10.08 2.82
C ARG A 186 -16.01 11.18 3.44
N ILE A 187 -15.46 12.06 2.62
CA ILE A 187 -14.66 13.20 3.09
C ILE A 187 -15.51 14.19 3.90
N HIS A 188 -16.74 14.46 3.46
CA HIS A 188 -17.68 15.32 4.18
C HIS A 188 -18.11 14.71 5.52
N GLU A 189 -18.45 13.41 5.55
CA GLU A 189 -18.81 12.69 6.77
C GLU A 189 -17.65 12.60 7.76
N ALA A 190 -16.39 12.58 7.27
CA ALA A 190 -15.19 12.71 8.10
C ALA A 190 -14.96 14.13 8.66
N GLY A 191 -15.82 15.10 8.34
CA GLY A 191 -15.74 16.48 8.81
C GLY A 191 -14.64 17.32 8.15
N LEU A 192 -14.18 16.92 6.97
CA LEU A 192 -13.07 17.55 6.26
C LEU A 192 -13.52 18.58 5.21
N THR A 193 -14.82 18.74 5.00
CA THR A 193 -15.43 19.79 4.15
C THR A 193 -16.67 20.36 4.78
N SER A 194 -16.91 21.66 4.55
CA SER A 194 -18.09 22.37 5.07
C SER A 194 -19.40 21.91 4.38
N PHE A 195 -19.31 21.62 3.07
CA PHE A 195 -20.39 21.03 2.28
C PHE A 195 -19.85 19.85 1.47
N CYS A 196 -20.75 18.93 1.13
CA CYS A 196 -20.37 17.73 0.37
C CYS A 196 -19.80 18.06 -1.03
N TYR A 197 -20.37 19.06 -1.70
CA TYR A 197 -20.00 19.46 -3.05
C TYR A 197 -19.68 20.94 -3.09
N MET A 198 -18.41 21.27 -3.29
CA MET A 198 -17.91 22.65 -3.28
C MET A 198 -16.93 22.89 -4.42
N ASP A 199 -16.81 24.13 -4.81
CA ASP A 199 -15.78 24.64 -5.71
C ASP A 199 -15.28 26.01 -5.24
N VAL A 200 -14.18 26.48 -5.81
CA VAL A 200 -13.74 27.86 -5.65
C VAL A 200 -14.60 28.79 -6.50
N SER A 201 -14.90 29.99 -6.02
CA SER A 201 -15.61 31.01 -6.79
C SER A 201 -14.79 31.41 -8.02
N GLY A 202 -15.43 31.51 -9.19
CA GLY A 202 -14.79 31.91 -10.45
C GLY A 202 -13.87 30.81 -11.03
N SER A 203 -14.11 29.57 -10.75
CA SER A 203 -13.31 28.44 -11.27
C SER A 203 -13.29 28.36 -12.81
N ASP A 204 -14.33 28.84 -13.48
CA ASP A 204 -14.44 28.92 -14.94
C ASP A 204 -13.49 29.97 -15.57
N GLU A 205 -12.98 30.92 -14.79
CA GLU A 205 -11.90 31.83 -15.20
C GLU A 205 -10.50 31.19 -15.05
N LEU A 206 -10.41 30.08 -14.30
CA LEU A 206 -9.15 29.40 -13.98
C LEU A 206 -8.92 28.18 -14.86
N ILE A 207 -9.97 27.42 -15.14
CA ILE A 207 -9.93 26.11 -15.80
C ILE A 207 -11.02 26.07 -16.87
N HIS A 208 -10.71 25.42 -18.01
CA HIS A 208 -11.66 25.15 -19.08
C HIS A 208 -11.94 23.65 -19.21
N SER A 209 -13.18 23.29 -19.46
CA SER A 209 -13.60 21.92 -19.78
C SER A 209 -14.23 21.83 -21.16
N MET A 210 -13.61 21.11 -22.06
CA MET A 210 -14.10 20.93 -23.44
C MET A 210 -15.36 20.06 -23.51
N ASP A 211 -15.52 19.05 -22.61
CA ASP A 211 -16.72 18.20 -22.58
C ASP A 211 -17.95 19.01 -22.19
N GLU A 212 -17.82 19.92 -21.25
CA GLU A 212 -18.93 20.77 -20.82
C GLU A 212 -19.40 21.72 -21.94
N TRP A 213 -18.48 22.18 -22.77
CA TRP A 213 -18.82 23.04 -23.92
C TRP A 213 -19.19 22.24 -25.18
N GLY A 214 -19.11 20.89 -25.14
CA GLY A 214 -19.41 20.04 -26.30
C GLY A 214 -18.35 20.11 -27.41
N GLU A 215 -17.14 20.48 -27.06
CA GLU A 215 -16.00 20.60 -28.01
C GLU A 215 -15.31 19.27 -28.27
N VAL A 216 -15.63 18.23 -27.48
CA VAL A 216 -15.10 16.87 -27.63
C VAL A 216 -16.20 15.84 -27.70
N THR A 217 -15.90 14.72 -28.37
CA THR A 217 -16.79 13.56 -28.42
C THR A 217 -16.40 12.54 -27.37
N ARG A 218 -17.40 12.01 -26.63
CA ARG A 218 -17.19 10.93 -25.67
C ARG A 218 -16.76 9.63 -26.39
N THR A 219 -15.79 8.96 -25.81
CA THR A 219 -15.29 7.67 -26.35
C THR A 219 -16.12 6.46 -25.91
N THR A 220 -16.95 6.59 -24.85
CA THR A 220 -17.81 5.51 -24.36
C THR A 220 -19.13 5.48 -25.13
N PRO A 221 -19.60 4.30 -25.62
CA PRO A 221 -20.90 4.16 -26.28
C PRO A 221 -22.07 4.59 -25.39
N THR A 222 -23.02 5.34 -25.93
CA THR A 222 -24.13 5.96 -25.18
C THR A 222 -25.01 4.94 -24.43
N ARG A 223 -25.20 3.74 -25.01
CA ARG A 223 -26.02 2.68 -24.38
C ARG A 223 -25.35 2.13 -23.11
N ASP A 224 -24.06 1.83 -23.20
CA ASP A 224 -23.30 1.28 -22.07
C ASP A 224 -23.14 2.34 -20.97
N HIS A 225 -22.92 3.58 -21.36
CA HIS A 225 -22.91 4.74 -20.47
C HIS A 225 -24.21 4.84 -19.63
N ALA A 226 -25.39 4.85 -20.29
CA ALA A 226 -26.65 5.00 -19.57
C ALA A 226 -26.94 3.86 -18.59
N ALA A 227 -26.64 2.62 -18.98
CA ALA A 227 -26.80 1.45 -18.11
C ALA A 227 -25.88 1.51 -16.88
N GLN A 228 -24.64 1.89 -17.07
CA GLN A 228 -23.66 2.02 -15.99
C GLN A 228 -24.00 3.15 -15.02
N VAL A 229 -24.39 4.32 -15.54
CA VAL A 229 -24.86 5.46 -14.72
C VAL A 229 -26.05 5.03 -13.86
N ALA A 230 -27.07 4.37 -14.45
CA ALA A 230 -28.25 3.93 -13.71
C ALA A 230 -27.91 2.90 -12.62
N HIS A 231 -27.01 1.93 -12.91
CA HIS A 231 -26.56 0.96 -11.94
C HIS A 231 -25.84 1.64 -10.77
N ASN A 232 -24.86 2.48 -11.05
CA ASN A 232 -24.04 3.14 -10.05
C ASN A 232 -24.82 4.17 -9.24
N ALA A 233 -25.83 4.84 -9.86
CA ALA A 233 -26.77 5.67 -9.12
C ALA A 233 -27.54 4.87 -8.06
N ASN A 234 -27.96 3.65 -8.38
CA ASN A 234 -28.65 2.79 -7.41
C ASN A 234 -27.71 2.38 -6.26
N VAL A 235 -26.45 2.01 -6.56
CA VAL A 235 -25.45 1.68 -5.53
C VAL A 235 -25.23 2.87 -4.60
N PHE A 236 -24.96 4.04 -5.17
CA PHE A 236 -24.75 5.27 -4.40
C PHE A 236 -25.95 5.66 -3.55
N ASN A 237 -27.17 5.68 -4.15
CA ASN A 237 -28.38 6.04 -3.43
C ASN A 237 -28.69 5.07 -2.27
N SER A 238 -28.48 3.78 -2.49
CA SER A 238 -28.66 2.77 -1.43
C SER A 238 -27.73 3.01 -0.24
N ARG A 239 -26.46 3.33 -0.50
CA ARG A 239 -25.46 3.67 0.55
C ARG A 239 -25.84 4.95 1.28
N ARG A 240 -26.16 6.00 0.53
CA ARG A 240 -26.56 7.29 1.09
C ARG A 240 -27.80 7.16 1.99
N ASP A 241 -28.82 6.45 1.53
CA ASP A 241 -30.09 6.29 2.26
C ASP A 241 -29.91 5.41 3.51
N ALA A 242 -29.03 4.41 3.45
CA ALA A 242 -28.65 3.57 4.58
C ALA A 242 -27.58 4.21 5.50
N ARG A 243 -26.92 5.28 5.06
CA ARG A 243 -25.72 5.85 5.71
C ARG A 243 -24.62 4.82 5.92
N ASP A 244 -24.36 4.02 4.89
CA ASP A 244 -23.44 2.88 4.91
C ASP A 244 -22.32 3.06 3.86
N PHE A 245 -21.65 4.21 3.91
CA PHE A 245 -20.42 4.40 3.16
C PHE A 245 -19.25 3.76 3.89
N PRO A 246 -18.30 3.11 3.19
CA PRO A 246 -17.09 2.62 3.84
C PRO A 246 -16.28 3.81 4.38
N GLU A 247 -15.78 3.71 5.60
CA GLU A 247 -14.96 4.78 6.20
C GLU A 247 -13.67 5.03 5.41
N TRP A 248 -13.05 3.96 4.91
CA TRP A 248 -11.83 4.01 4.12
C TRP A 248 -11.85 2.99 2.97
N VAL A 249 -11.33 3.40 1.80
CA VAL A 249 -11.24 2.54 0.60
C VAL A 249 -9.81 2.54 0.07
N PRO A 250 -9.20 1.37 -0.19
CA PRO A 250 -7.84 1.30 -0.74
C PRO A 250 -7.80 1.91 -2.15
N PHE A 251 -6.80 2.77 -2.40
CA PHE A 251 -6.52 3.32 -3.73
C PHE A 251 -5.33 2.63 -4.41
N ARG A 252 -4.55 1.86 -3.66
CA ARG A 252 -3.48 1.02 -4.21
C ARG A 252 -4.05 -0.31 -4.64
N GLU A 253 -3.54 -0.84 -5.75
CA GLU A 253 -3.92 -2.19 -6.16
C GLU A 253 -3.42 -3.23 -5.15
N PRO A 254 -4.25 -4.23 -4.82
CA PRO A 254 -3.82 -5.36 -4.03
C PRO A 254 -2.60 -6.03 -4.66
N ARG A 255 -1.54 -6.17 -3.91
CA ARG A 255 -0.32 -6.86 -4.37
C ARG A 255 0.12 -7.92 -3.39
N SER A 256 0.98 -8.80 -3.88
CA SER A 256 1.66 -9.79 -3.06
C SER A 256 3.13 -9.46 -2.95
N ALA A 257 3.78 -9.84 -1.84
CA ALA A 257 5.20 -9.64 -1.66
C ALA A 257 5.88 -10.81 -0.96
N VAL A 258 7.15 -11.03 -1.31
CA VAL A 258 8.06 -11.89 -0.55
C VAL A 258 8.95 -10.98 0.29
N VAL A 259 8.87 -11.09 1.60
CA VAL A 259 9.62 -10.24 2.54
C VAL A 259 10.64 -11.09 3.29
N THR A 260 11.89 -10.71 3.20
CA THR A 260 12.96 -11.40 3.91
C THR A 260 13.90 -10.42 4.60
N CYS A 261 14.63 -10.90 5.62
CA CYS A 261 15.59 -10.10 6.36
C CYS A 261 16.99 -10.68 6.26
N LEU A 262 17.99 -9.79 6.06
CA LEU A 262 19.41 -10.12 6.19
C LEU A 262 20.07 -9.14 7.18
N LEU A 263 20.07 -9.52 8.45
CA LEU A 263 20.63 -8.72 9.55
C LEU A 263 22.02 -9.22 9.89
N THR A 264 23.05 -8.48 9.53
CA THR A 264 24.46 -8.86 9.61
C THR A 264 25.31 -7.89 10.43
N ALA A 265 24.71 -6.80 10.95
CA ALA A 265 25.42 -5.83 11.80
C ALA A 265 25.87 -6.44 13.14
N ASP A 266 25.09 -7.39 13.65
CA ASP A 266 25.40 -8.11 14.88
C ASP A 266 25.90 -9.53 14.60
N THR A 267 26.66 -10.09 15.56
CA THR A 267 27.03 -11.51 15.55
C THR A 267 25.80 -12.38 15.70
N ASP A 268 25.65 -13.42 14.85
CA ASP A 268 24.59 -14.42 14.99
C ASP A 268 24.66 -15.10 16.37
N PRO A 269 23.61 -14.93 17.22
CA PRO A 269 23.64 -15.46 18.59
C PRO A 269 23.72 -16.99 18.67
N GLN A 270 23.26 -17.71 17.65
CA GLN A 270 23.31 -19.19 17.61
C GLN A 270 24.65 -19.70 17.10
N ARG A 271 25.23 -19.03 16.10
CA ARG A 271 26.46 -19.48 15.42
C ARG A 271 27.71 -18.85 16.02
N GLY A 272 27.58 -17.73 16.74
CA GLY A 272 28.70 -17.02 17.34
C GLY A 272 29.64 -16.34 16.33
N VAL A 273 29.19 -16.15 15.09
CA VAL A 273 29.95 -15.56 14.00
C VAL A 273 29.20 -14.43 13.34
N ALA A 274 29.94 -13.41 12.87
CA ALA A 274 29.39 -12.39 12.01
C ALA A 274 29.25 -12.92 10.58
N MET A 275 28.12 -12.63 9.94
CA MET A 275 27.89 -12.97 8.53
C MET A 275 28.24 -11.76 7.66
N ALA A 276 28.85 -12.00 6.49
CA ALA A 276 29.06 -10.96 5.51
C ALA A 276 27.74 -10.62 4.79
N ALA A 277 27.48 -9.33 4.55
CA ALA A 277 26.35 -8.89 3.75
C ALA A 277 26.68 -9.07 2.25
N ASP A 278 26.40 -10.25 1.70
CA ASP A 278 26.69 -10.62 0.31
C ASP A 278 25.41 -11.21 -0.33
N TYR A 279 25.14 -10.80 -1.56
CA TYR A 279 24.00 -11.31 -2.35
C TYR A 279 23.97 -12.84 -2.47
N LYS A 280 25.11 -13.51 -2.41
CA LYS A 280 25.17 -14.97 -2.43
C LYS A 280 24.30 -15.62 -1.37
N LEU A 281 24.09 -14.96 -0.23
CA LEU A 281 23.25 -15.47 0.87
C LEU A 281 21.77 -15.49 0.50
N VAL A 282 21.32 -14.55 -0.31
CA VAL A 282 19.90 -14.42 -0.72
C VAL A 282 19.63 -14.88 -2.15
N SER A 283 20.69 -15.23 -2.91
CA SER A 283 20.58 -15.49 -4.34
C SER A 283 19.76 -16.73 -4.72
N ALA A 284 19.72 -17.74 -3.85
CA ALA A 284 18.90 -18.94 -4.07
C ALA A 284 17.41 -18.62 -3.92
N LEU A 285 17.04 -17.88 -2.87
CA LEU A 285 15.69 -17.37 -2.68
C LEU A 285 15.29 -16.48 -3.86
N HIS A 286 16.05 -15.44 -4.16
CA HIS A 286 15.74 -14.48 -5.22
C HIS A 286 15.47 -15.17 -6.57
N ARG A 287 16.41 -16.00 -7.06
CA ARG A 287 16.22 -16.72 -8.34
C ARG A 287 15.03 -17.68 -8.31
N SER A 288 14.69 -18.23 -7.15
CA SER A 288 13.53 -19.10 -7.03
C SER A 288 12.22 -18.32 -7.08
N VAL A 289 12.18 -17.11 -6.51
CA VAL A 289 11.03 -16.19 -6.60
C VAL A 289 10.85 -15.73 -8.05
N GLU A 290 11.91 -15.22 -8.71
CA GLU A 290 11.85 -14.82 -10.13
C GLU A 290 11.31 -15.94 -11.05
N ARG A 291 11.67 -17.19 -10.77
CA ARG A 291 11.19 -18.33 -11.55
C ARG A 291 9.76 -18.74 -11.24
N ALA A 292 9.36 -18.76 -9.96
CA ALA A 292 8.08 -19.31 -9.51
C ALA A 292 6.96 -18.27 -9.49
N ALA A 293 7.27 -17.01 -9.20
CA ALA A 293 6.33 -15.91 -9.06
C ALA A 293 6.92 -14.59 -9.61
N PRO A 294 7.17 -14.49 -10.93
CA PRO A 294 7.92 -13.38 -11.54
C PRO A 294 7.26 -11.99 -11.38
N GLU A 295 5.95 -11.94 -11.16
CA GLU A 295 5.20 -10.69 -10.98
C GLU A 295 5.17 -10.23 -9.51
N VAL A 296 5.82 -10.97 -8.61
CA VAL A 296 5.78 -10.68 -7.17
C VAL A 296 7.04 -9.95 -6.74
N GLU A 297 6.85 -8.86 -6.04
CA GLU A 297 7.94 -8.07 -5.46
C GLU A 297 8.69 -8.89 -4.40
N MET A 298 10.03 -8.96 -4.51
CA MET A 298 10.89 -9.45 -3.43
C MET A 298 11.55 -8.29 -2.71
N VAL A 299 11.34 -8.22 -1.40
CA VAL A 299 11.82 -7.18 -0.51
C VAL A 299 12.88 -7.75 0.43
N LEU A 300 14.03 -7.09 0.46
CA LEU A 300 15.11 -7.40 1.39
C LEU A 300 15.26 -6.29 2.43
N LEU A 301 14.90 -6.60 3.67
CA LEU A 301 15.15 -5.73 4.83
C LEU A 301 16.55 -6.03 5.37
N ARG A 302 17.46 -5.04 5.31
CA ARG A 302 18.88 -5.26 5.67
C ARG A 302 19.42 -4.13 6.54
N ASP A 303 20.35 -4.46 7.45
CA ASP A 303 21.04 -3.49 8.32
C ASP A 303 22.45 -3.11 7.84
N ASN A 304 23.00 -3.81 6.85
CA ASN A 304 24.23 -3.46 6.15
C ASN A 304 24.02 -3.50 4.64
N PRO A 305 24.69 -2.64 3.85
CA PRO A 305 24.64 -2.71 2.39
C PRO A 305 25.03 -4.10 1.87
N VAL A 306 24.22 -4.68 0.99
CA VAL A 306 24.44 -6.01 0.42
C VAL A 306 25.17 -5.89 -0.91
N ALA A 307 26.41 -6.41 -0.96
CA ALA A 307 27.22 -6.35 -2.17
C ALA A 307 26.60 -7.20 -3.29
N GLY A 308 26.43 -6.59 -4.48
CA GLY A 308 25.96 -7.27 -5.70
C GLY A 308 24.46 -7.56 -5.73
N LEU A 309 23.65 -6.87 -4.92
CA LEU A 309 22.20 -6.99 -4.95
C LEU A 309 21.63 -6.53 -6.30
N PRO A 310 20.79 -7.32 -7.00
CA PRO A 310 20.16 -6.92 -8.26
C PRO A 310 19.06 -5.85 -8.07
N ASP A 311 18.85 -5.02 -9.10
CA ASP A 311 17.80 -3.99 -9.11
C ASP A 311 16.36 -4.57 -9.03
N SER A 312 16.19 -5.86 -9.33
CA SER A 312 14.90 -6.57 -9.20
C SER A 312 14.52 -6.88 -7.74
N VAL A 313 15.41 -6.64 -6.77
CA VAL A 313 15.12 -6.77 -5.34
C VAL A 313 14.91 -5.39 -4.73
N THR A 314 13.76 -5.17 -4.12
CA THR A 314 13.51 -3.94 -3.36
C THR A 314 14.38 -3.92 -2.11
N ASP A 315 15.36 -3.03 -2.09
CA ASP A 315 16.36 -2.87 -1.04
C ASP A 315 15.88 -1.88 0.02
N VAL A 316 15.66 -2.35 1.25
CA VAL A 316 15.16 -1.51 2.34
C VAL A 316 16.14 -1.55 3.52
N GLU A 317 16.71 -0.38 3.83
CA GLU A 317 17.56 -0.23 5.00
C GLU A 317 16.75 -0.18 6.28
N VAL A 318 17.14 -1.00 7.26
CA VAL A 318 16.55 -1.04 8.58
C VAL A 318 17.63 -0.88 9.65
N SER A 319 17.25 -0.32 10.80
CA SER A 319 18.17 -0.13 11.92
C SER A 319 17.52 -0.54 13.22
N GLY A 320 18.30 -0.94 14.20
CA GLY A 320 17.82 -1.30 15.52
C GLY A 320 18.84 -2.12 16.28
N ALA A 321 18.64 -2.24 17.58
CA ALA A 321 19.46 -3.05 18.48
C ALA A 321 18.68 -4.25 18.99
N GLY A 322 19.38 -5.26 19.49
CA GLY A 322 18.78 -6.45 20.11
C GLY A 322 18.94 -7.72 19.28
N ASN A 323 18.30 -8.78 19.74
CA ASN A 323 18.43 -10.09 19.14
C ASN A 323 17.89 -10.12 17.70
N PRO A 324 18.69 -10.42 16.67
CA PRO A 324 18.30 -10.38 15.26
C PRO A 324 17.15 -11.34 14.94
N TYR A 325 16.99 -12.46 15.65
CA TYR A 325 15.88 -13.40 15.47
C TYR A 325 14.51 -12.80 15.81
N PHE A 326 14.46 -11.83 16.74
CA PHE A 326 13.21 -11.14 17.09
C PHE A 326 13.10 -9.79 16.37
N ARG A 327 14.22 -9.09 16.16
CA ARG A 327 14.27 -7.83 15.45
C ARG A 327 13.74 -7.95 14.01
N ARG A 328 14.01 -9.07 13.31
CA ARG A 328 13.48 -9.32 11.98
C ARG A 328 11.94 -9.22 11.91
N TRP A 329 11.25 -9.73 12.91
CA TRP A 329 9.78 -9.68 12.97
C TRP A 329 9.26 -8.25 13.14
N ALA A 330 9.92 -7.45 13.97
CA ALA A 330 9.58 -6.04 14.13
C ALA A 330 9.75 -5.25 12.81
N HIS A 331 10.82 -5.51 12.06
CA HIS A 331 11.05 -4.88 10.75
C HIS A 331 10.02 -5.33 9.70
N VAL A 332 9.69 -6.61 9.62
CA VAL A 332 8.65 -7.14 8.74
C VAL A 332 7.30 -6.49 9.06
N ARG A 333 6.94 -6.43 10.35
CA ARG A 333 5.69 -5.79 10.80
C ARG A 333 5.62 -4.33 10.38
N GLN A 334 6.71 -3.58 10.60
CA GLN A 334 6.77 -2.17 10.23
C GLN A 334 6.63 -2.01 8.71
N TRP A 335 7.36 -2.79 7.93
CA TRP A 335 7.29 -2.73 6.48
C TRP A 335 5.88 -3.06 5.95
N LEU A 336 5.22 -4.10 6.47
CA LEU A 336 3.83 -4.43 6.08
C LEU A 336 2.85 -3.31 6.45
N ARG A 337 3.04 -2.66 7.59
CA ARG A 337 2.22 -1.50 8.00
C ARG A 337 2.39 -0.32 7.04
N ASP A 338 3.62 -0.05 6.61
CA ASP A 338 3.95 1.04 5.70
C ASP A 338 3.55 0.73 4.25
N ASN A 339 3.23 -0.55 3.94
CA ASN A 339 2.83 -1.05 2.64
C ASN A 339 1.43 -1.72 2.66
N PRO A 340 0.35 -0.98 2.99
CA PRO A 340 -0.98 -1.56 3.18
C PRO A 340 -1.61 -2.17 1.92
N ALA A 341 -1.07 -1.89 0.72
CA ALA A 341 -1.46 -2.54 -0.52
C ALA A 341 -0.99 -3.99 -0.63
N VAL A 342 -0.04 -4.42 0.21
CA VAL A 342 0.39 -5.82 0.27
C VAL A 342 -0.64 -6.61 1.06
N GLU A 343 -1.59 -7.23 0.37
CA GLU A 343 -2.65 -8.02 1.00
C GLU A 343 -2.21 -9.43 1.39
N ARG A 344 -1.24 -9.99 0.65
CA ARG A 344 -0.68 -11.32 0.90
C ARG A 344 0.84 -11.27 0.91
N ALA A 345 1.45 -11.86 1.90
CA ALA A 345 2.89 -11.91 2.00
C ALA A 345 3.42 -13.33 2.29
N VAL A 346 4.64 -13.58 1.83
CA VAL A 346 5.48 -14.68 2.28
C VAL A 346 6.66 -14.08 3.02
N VAL A 347 6.71 -14.26 4.32
CA VAL A 347 7.86 -13.90 5.17
C VAL A 347 8.72 -15.15 5.33
N CYS A 348 9.97 -15.09 4.90
CA CYS A 348 10.82 -16.27 4.95
C CYS A 348 12.30 -15.95 5.26
N ASP A 349 13.04 -16.98 5.64
CA ASP A 349 14.49 -16.91 5.85
C ASP A 349 15.20 -16.65 4.52
N ALA A 350 16.15 -15.71 4.54
CA ALA A 350 16.89 -15.28 3.35
C ALA A 350 17.79 -16.39 2.76
N THR A 351 18.32 -17.25 3.62
CA THR A 351 19.40 -18.21 3.27
C THR A 351 18.93 -19.64 3.07
N ASP A 352 17.75 -19.98 3.59
CA ASP A 352 17.35 -21.38 3.80
C ASP A 352 16.06 -21.76 3.05
N VAL A 353 15.42 -20.81 2.33
CA VAL A 353 14.16 -21.03 1.64
C VAL A 353 14.32 -20.83 0.13
N GLU A 354 13.72 -21.72 -0.65
CA GLU A 354 13.53 -21.58 -2.10
C GLU A 354 12.07 -21.85 -2.48
N PHE A 355 11.55 -21.11 -3.47
CA PHE A 355 10.21 -21.34 -4.03
C PHE A 355 10.27 -22.45 -5.08
N LEU A 356 9.50 -23.50 -4.91
CA LEU A 356 9.35 -24.58 -5.89
C LEU A 356 8.18 -24.29 -6.83
N ARG A 357 7.15 -23.60 -6.33
CA ARG A 357 5.95 -23.16 -7.07
C ARG A 357 5.50 -21.80 -6.54
N ASP A 358 4.66 -21.13 -7.32
CA ASP A 358 3.99 -19.90 -6.86
C ASP A 358 3.07 -20.21 -5.66
N PRO A 359 3.33 -19.66 -4.46
CA PRO A 359 2.50 -19.87 -3.30
C PRO A 359 1.18 -19.07 -3.33
N PHE A 360 1.15 -17.90 -3.92
CA PHE A 360 0.08 -16.92 -3.73
C PHE A 360 -1.30 -17.39 -4.17
N PRO A 361 -1.48 -18.10 -5.30
CA PRO A 361 -2.77 -18.69 -5.65
C PRO A 361 -3.21 -19.84 -4.73
N LEU A 362 -2.27 -20.40 -3.96
CA LEU A 362 -2.50 -21.58 -3.10
C LEU A 362 -2.74 -21.19 -1.64
N LEU A 363 -2.38 -19.95 -1.23
CA LEU A 363 -2.53 -19.52 0.16
C LEU A 363 -4.00 -19.55 0.57
N PRO A 364 -4.34 -20.27 1.68
CA PRO A 364 -5.72 -20.41 2.12
C PRO A 364 -6.23 -19.11 2.75
N GLU A 365 -7.49 -18.80 2.49
CA GLU A 365 -8.15 -17.65 3.13
C GLU A 365 -8.29 -17.87 4.64
N GLY A 366 -8.06 -16.81 5.41
CA GLY A 366 -8.23 -16.81 6.87
C GLY A 366 -7.27 -17.71 7.65
N HIS A 367 -6.21 -18.21 7.04
CA HIS A 367 -5.19 -19.05 7.67
C HIS A 367 -3.78 -18.57 7.33
N LEU A 368 -2.84 -18.88 8.20
CA LEU A 368 -1.41 -18.72 7.97
C LEU A 368 -0.79 -20.05 7.57
N VAL A 369 0.13 -20.03 6.63
CA VAL A 369 0.99 -21.17 6.28
C VAL A 369 2.31 -21.02 7.03
N VAL A 370 2.77 -22.08 7.67
CA VAL A 370 4.03 -22.11 8.42
C VAL A 370 4.89 -23.30 8.02
N GLY A 371 6.19 -23.15 8.18
CA GLY A 371 7.14 -24.27 8.03
C GLY A 371 6.99 -25.32 9.13
N GLU A 372 7.51 -26.52 8.89
CA GLU A 372 7.58 -27.57 9.90
C GLU A 372 8.97 -28.21 9.99
N GLU A 373 9.31 -28.72 11.17
CA GLU A 373 10.50 -29.49 11.44
C GLU A 373 10.20 -31.01 11.30
N TRP A 374 11.23 -31.84 11.43
CA TRP A 374 11.07 -33.29 11.47
C TRP A 374 10.52 -33.81 12.79
N SER A 375 10.80 -33.11 13.87
CA SER A 375 10.59 -33.56 15.24
C SER A 375 9.23 -33.11 15.76
N LEU A 376 8.76 -33.82 16.76
CA LEU A 376 7.68 -33.35 17.60
C LEU A 376 8.18 -32.21 18.50
N LEU A 377 7.26 -31.42 19.02
CA LEU A 377 7.54 -30.27 19.87
C LEU A 377 8.34 -30.67 21.13
N ASP A 378 8.05 -31.83 21.70
CA ASP A 378 8.77 -32.43 22.82
C ASP A 378 9.22 -33.86 22.44
N ASP A 379 10.23 -33.95 21.59
CA ASP A 379 10.81 -35.24 21.23
C ASP A 379 11.88 -35.71 22.24
N THR A 380 12.35 -36.90 22.09
CA THR A 380 13.35 -37.52 22.99
C THR A 380 14.72 -36.86 22.92
N ALA A 381 15.05 -36.19 21.84
CA ALA A 381 16.24 -35.33 21.72
C ALA A 381 16.05 -34.01 22.44
N GLY A 382 14.82 -33.57 22.58
CA GLY A 382 14.30 -32.62 23.52
C GLY A 382 15.02 -31.29 23.59
N TRP A 383 15.64 -30.81 22.48
CA TRP A 383 16.43 -29.59 22.53
C TRP A 383 15.60 -28.38 22.96
N MET A 384 14.32 -28.34 22.58
CA MET A 384 13.39 -27.26 22.95
C MET A 384 13.19 -27.25 24.45
N ARG A 385 12.69 -28.37 25.05
CA ARG A 385 12.46 -28.44 26.50
C ARG A 385 13.76 -28.34 27.30
N LYS A 386 14.82 -28.98 26.83
CA LYS A 386 16.12 -29.04 27.53
C LYS A 386 16.79 -27.66 27.61
N ASN A 387 16.60 -26.80 26.59
CA ASN A 387 17.24 -25.53 26.51
C ASN A 387 16.34 -24.34 26.97
N HIS A 388 15.05 -24.60 27.25
CA HIS A 388 14.09 -23.53 27.59
C HIS A 388 13.25 -23.90 28.79
N SER A 389 13.51 -23.26 29.92
CA SER A 389 12.86 -23.50 31.21
C SER A 389 11.78 -22.44 31.57
N TRP A 390 11.29 -21.70 30.62
CA TRP A 390 10.21 -20.74 30.83
C TRP A 390 8.88 -21.46 31.10
N GLU A 391 8.13 -21.02 32.12
CA GLU A 391 6.90 -21.68 32.57
C GLU A 391 5.87 -21.88 31.45
N LYS A 392 5.64 -20.86 30.63
CA LYS A 392 4.70 -20.94 29.49
C LYS A 392 5.13 -21.99 28.47
N LEU A 393 6.45 -22.16 28.23
CA LEU A 393 6.96 -23.18 27.32
C LEU A 393 6.87 -24.57 27.96
N SER A 394 7.13 -24.67 29.23
CA SER A 394 6.95 -25.94 29.93
C SER A 394 5.51 -26.45 29.86
N ALA A 395 4.55 -25.57 30.09
CA ALA A 395 3.12 -25.88 29.93
C ALA A 395 2.78 -26.32 28.50
N LEU A 396 3.31 -25.61 27.50
CA LEU A 396 3.13 -25.97 26.09
C LEU A 396 3.64 -27.36 25.77
N PHE A 397 4.83 -27.74 26.27
CA PHE A 397 5.40 -29.06 26.07
C PHE A 397 4.60 -30.14 26.77
N ASP A 398 4.09 -29.89 27.98
CA ASP A 398 3.28 -30.85 28.74
C ASP A 398 1.93 -31.10 28.06
N GLU A 399 1.31 -30.06 27.52
CA GLU A 399 -0.01 -30.16 26.89
C GLU A 399 0.04 -30.66 25.45
N ARG A 400 1.07 -30.21 24.66
CA ARG A 400 1.11 -30.35 23.19
C ARG A 400 2.41 -30.95 22.67
N GLY A 401 3.22 -31.54 23.51
CA GLY A 401 4.55 -32.07 23.16
C GLY A 401 4.55 -33.11 22.03
N ARG A 402 3.41 -33.76 21.78
CA ARG A 402 3.25 -34.74 20.68
C ARG A 402 2.83 -34.12 19.35
N GLU A 403 2.59 -32.81 19.31
CA GLU A 403 2.30 -32.10 18.06
C GLU A 403 3.57 -31.86 17.26
N GLN A 404 3.40 -31.62 15.97
CA GLN A 404 4.49 -31.29 15.06
C GLN A 404 5.17 -30.00 15.50
N MET A 405 6.50 -29.98 15.56
CA MET A 405 7.29 -28.75 15.75
C MET A 405 7.20 -27.90 14.48
N LEU A 406 6.85 -26.64 14.64
CA LEU A 406 6.78 -25.68 13.54
C LEU A 406 8.08 -24.90 13.42
N ASN A 407 8.45 -24.54 12.20
CA ASN A 407 9.66 -23.80 11.88
C ASN A 407 9.35 -22.36 11.55
N ALA A 408 10.07 -21.43 12.16
CA ALA A 408 9.92 -19.98 12.01
C ALA A 408 10.49 -19.41 10.69
N GLY A 409 11.08 -20.24 9.84
CA GLY A 409 11.68 -19.81 8.57
C GLY A 409 10.67 -19.52 7.46
N ILE A 410 9.39 -19.83 7.66
CA ILE A 410 8.30 -19.51 6.72
C ILE A 410 7.05 -19.13 7.50
N LEU A 411 6.50 -17.98 7.19
CA LEU A 411 5.19 -17.50 7.63
C LEU A 411 4.52 -16.81 6.42
N ALA A 412 3.43 -17.38 5.89
CA ALA A 412 2.78 -16.87 4.70
C ALA A 412 1.26 -16.81 4.88
N GLY A 413 0.61 -15.85 4.20
CA GLY A 413 -0.84 -15.65 4.27
C GLY A 413 -1.28 -14.21 4.08
N PRO A 414 -2.52 -13.87 4.50
CA PRO A 414 -3.00 -12.49 4.55
C PRO A 414 -2.13 -11.62 5.47
N SER A 415 -1.77 -10.43 5.00
CA SER A 415 -0.84 -9.54 5.73
C SER A 415 -1.36 -9.10 7.09
N ASP A 416 -2.68 -8.90 7.22
CA ASP A 416 -3.31 -8.59 8.51
C ASP A 416 -3.16 -9.72 9.54
N LEU A 417 -3.26 -10.98 9.11
CA LEU A 417 -3.03 -12.14 9.96
C LEU A 417 -1.55 -12.31 10.32
N ILE A 418 -0.65 -12.05 9.36
CA ILE A 418 0.80 -12.04 9.61
C ILE A 418 1.14 -10.96 10.66
N MET A 419 0.62 -9.74 10.52
CA MET A 419 0.88 -8.68 11.49
C MET A 419 0.38 -9.03 12.88
N ARG A 420 -0.85 -9.57 13.00
CA ARG A 420 -1.38 -10.04 14.30
C ARG A 420 -0.52 -11.14 14.92
N PHE A 421 -0.08 -12.09 14.12
CA PHE A 421 0.83 -13.14 14.58
C PHE A 421 2.15 -12.56 15.10
N ILE A 422 2.72 -11.59 14.36
CA ILE A 422 3.96 -10.92 14.78
C ILE A 422 3.75 -10.10 16.06
N ASP A 423 2.62 -9.42 16.21
CA ASP A 423 2.26 -8.68 17.44
C ASP A 423 2.25 -9.62 18.66
N ASP A 424 1.59 -10.75 18.53
CA ASP A 424 1.56 -11.74 19.60
C ASP A 424 2.96 -12.33 19.89
N LEU A 425 3.77 -12.56 18.85
CA LEU A 425 5.13 -13.08 18.98
C LEU A 425 6.04 -12.09 19.72
N LEU A 426 6.00 -10.81 19.35
CA LEU A 426 6.79 -9.77 20.01
C LEU A 426 6.32 -9.53 21.45
N THR A 427 5.02 -9.55 21.70
CA THR A 427 4.45 -9.46 23.05
C THR A 427 4.92 -10.62 23.94
N GLU A 428 4.94 -11.84 23.44
CA GLU A 428 5.46 -12.99 24.20
C GLU A 428 6.97 -12.92 24.41
N TRP A 429 7.70 -12.34 23.46
CA TRP A 429 9.12 -12.06 23.64
C TRP A 429 9.37 -11.03 24.75
N GLU A 430 8.61 -9.94 24.80
CA GLU A 430 8.69 -8.95 25.87
C GLU A 430 8.38 -9.56 27.25
N HIS A 431 7.37 -10.43 27.33
CA HIS A 431 7.06 -11.16 28.55
C HIS A 431 8.22 -12.08 28.99
N TYR A 432 8.85 -12.76 28.03
CA TYR A 432 9.99 -13.60 28.27
C TYR A 432 11.19 -12.80 28.80
N GLU A 433 11.52 -11.66 28.20
CA GLU A 433 12.58 -10.77 28.64
C GLU A 433 12.30 -10.17 30.04
N PHE A 434 11.05 -9.76 30.30
CA PHE A 434 10.61 -9.27 31.60
C PHE A 434 10.77 -10.34 32.69
N ASP A 435 10.38 -11.57 32.44
CA ASP A 435 10.52 -12.69 33.37
C ASP A 435 12.00 -13.08 33.61
N LEU A 436 12.85 -12.94 32.59
CA LEU A 436 14.30 -13.08 32.74
C LEU A 436 14.88 -12.01 33.67
N PHE A 437 14.54 -10.74 33.42
CA PHE A 437 15.01 -9.61 34.22
C PHE A 437 14.63 -9.75 35.70
N ASN A 438 13.42 -10.26 35.99
CA ASN A 438 12.93 -10.47 37.34
C ASN A 438 13.42 -11.78 38.00
N GLY A 439 14.39 -12.47 37.42
CA GLY A 439 14.99 -13.66 38.00
C GLY A 439 14.08 -14.90 38.05
N LYS A 440 12.98 -14.88 37.31
CA LYS A 440 12.06 -16.03 37.20
C LYS A 440 12.59 -17.17 36.32
N ARG A 441 13.79 -17.01 35.74
CA ARG A 441 14.46 -17.99 34.90
C ARG A 441 15.92 -18.15 35.30
N ARG A 442 16.49 -19.33 35.04
CA ARG A 442 17.91 -19.58 35.24
C ARG A 442 18.71 -19.04 34.04
N ALA A 443 19.84 -18.40 34.29
CA ALA A 443 20.70 -17.83 33.26
C ALA A 443 21.14 -18.83 32.17
N ALA A 444 21.18 -20.14 32.48
CA ALA A 444 21.53 -21.20 31.53
C ALA A 444 20.46 -21.48 30.46
N SER A 445 19.32 -20.82 30.49
CA SER A 445 18.20 -21.02 29.57
C SER A 445 17.85 -19.75 28.75
N VAL A 446 18.84 -18.93 28.42
CA VAL A 446 18.62 -17.75 27.57
C VAL A 446 18.19 -18.21 26.19
N MET A 447 17.04 -17.68 25.75
CA MET A 447 16.51 -17.95 24.41
C MET A 447 17.32 -17.22 23.37
N VAL A 448 17.98 -17.96 22.50
CA VAL A 448 18.82 -17.36 21.43
C VAL A 448 18.03 -17.20 20.14
N GLY A 449 17.08 -18.07 19.84
CA GLY A 449 16.27 -18.06 18.63
C GLY A 449 14.78 -17.91 18.94
N ASP A 450 14.00 -17.61 17.94
CA ASP A 450 12.56 -17.34 18.02
C ASP A 450 11.65 -18.59 17.98
N MET A 451 12.17 -19.73 17.59
CA MET A 451 11.43 -20.99 17.42
C MET A 451 10.51 -21.34 18.61
N PRO A 452 10.94 -21.24 19.88
CA PRO A 452 10.09 -21.61 21.01
C PRO A 452 8.87 -20.71 21.15
N ILE A 453 9.05 -19.40 21.02
CA ILE A 453 7.95 -18.42 21.08
C ILE A 453 7.08 -18.52 19.83
N PHE A 454 7.66 -18.73 18.64
CA PHE A 454 6.92 -19.00 17.41
C PHE A 454 5.97 -20.18 17.60
N ASN A 455 6.44 -21.30 18.16
CA ASN A 455 5.61 -22.45 18.44
C ASN A 455 4.52 -22.19 19.48
N LEU A 456 4.78 -21.37 20.51
CA LEU A 456 3.80 -20.95 21.49
C LEU A 456 2.67 -20.14 20.85
N VAL A 457 3.03 -19.16 20.01
CA VAL A 457 2.08 -18.24 19.35
C VAL A 457 1.30 -18.95 18.25
N ALA A 458 1.95 -19.79 17.44
CA ALA A 458 1.30 -20.50 16.33
C ALA A 458 0.08 -21.33 16.76
N ARG A 459 0.06 -21.84 18.03
CA ARG A 459 -1.08 -22.59 18.56
C ARG A 459 -2.30 -21.75 18.92
N ARG A 460 -2.17 -20.43 18.86
CA ARG A 460 -3.28 -19.48 19.09
C ARG A 460 -3.89 -18.98 17.79
N HIS A 461 -3.21 -19.20 16.68
CA HIS A 461 -3.63 -18.79 15.35
C HIS A 461 -4.13 -19.97 14.51
N LYS A 462 -4.90 -19.67 13.46
CA LYS A 462 -5.28 -20.66 12.46
C LYS A 462 -4.10 -20.87 11.51
N VAL A 463 -3.28 -21.86 11.80
CA VAL A 463 -2.14 -22.21 10.97
C VAL A 463 -2.36 -23.53 10.23
N VAL A 464 -1.82 -23.59 9.02
CA VAL A 464 -1.70 -24.82 8.22
C VAL A 464 -0.23 -25.10 7.95
N HIS A 465 0.15 -26.36 7.96
CA HIS A 465 1.52 -26.82 7.69
C HIS A 465 1.47 -28.20 7.00
N GLY A 466 2.59 -28.79 6.74
CA GLY A 466 2.68 -30.11 6.15
C GLY A 466 3.48 -30.18 4.87
N PRO A 467 3.70 -31.40 4.34
CA PRO A 467 4.58 -31.63 3.20
C PRO A 467 4.11 -30.99 1.89
N GLN A 468 2.82 -30.65 1.78
CA GLN A 468 2.30 -29.87 0.64
C GLN A 468 2.83 -28.43 0.62
N TRP A 469 3.23 -27.90 1.80
CA TRP A 469 3.76 -26.55 1.92
C TRP A 469 5.27 -26.53 1.90
N THR A 470 5.92 -27.35 2.73
CA THR A 470 7.38 -27.32 2.88
C THR A 470 7.98 -28.69 2.72
N THR A 471 9.14 -28.77 2.06
CA THR A 471 9.98 -29.96 2.14
C THR A 471 10.41 -30.19 3.59
N ARG A 472 10.87 -31.38 3.89
CA ARG A 472 11.43 -31.69 5.22
C ARG A 472 12.72 -30.92 5.45
N PHE A 473 12.73 -30.10 6.47
CA PHE A 473 13.91 -29.31 6.86
C PHE A 473 15.14 -30.22 7.09
N LYS A 474 16.23 -29.94 6.37
CA LYS A 474 17.49 -30.71 6.34
C LYS A 474 17.36 -32.21 5.93
N GLY A 475 16.27 -32.60 5.32
CA GLY A 475 16.05 -34.00 4.99
C GLY A 475 15.59 -34.27 3.58
N GLU A 476 15.04 -33.27 2.91
CA GLU A 476 14.57 -33.38 1.54
C GLU A 476 14.89 -32.11 0.79
N GLU A 477 15.58 -32.21 -0.34
CA GLU A 477 15.97 -31.02 -1.08
C GLU A 477 14.86 -30.47 -1.97
N ARG A 478 14.20 -31.35 -2.73
CA ARG A 478 13.15 -30.99 -3.68
C ARG A 478 12.17 -32.13 -3.89
N ASN A 479 10.91 -31.77 -4.18
CA ASN A 479 9.89 -32.70 -4.64
C ASN A 479 8.91 -31.97 -5.56
N ASP A 480 7.95 -32.70 -6.17
CA ASP A 480 7.03 -32.18 -7.16
C ASP A 480 5.74 -31.58 -6.59
N PHE A 481 5.52 -31.66 -5.27
CA PHE A 481 4.27 -31.25 -4.63
C PHE A 481 4.41 -30.17 -3.57
N SER A 482 5.57 -30.00 -2.92
CA SER A 482 5.78 -28.92 -1.97
C SER A 482 5.83 -27.55 -2.66
N VAL A 483 5.41 -26.51 -1.95
CA VAL A 483 5.46 -25.13 -2.40
C VAL A 483 6.84 -24.53 -2.16
N PHE A 484 7.40 -24.79 -0.99
CA PHE A 484 8.70 -24.29 -0.59
C PHE A 484 9.68 -25.44 -0.32
N LYS A 485 10.94 -25.25 -0.74
CA LYS A 485 12.06 -25.98 -0.20
C LYS A 485 12.52 -25.24 1.05
N HIS A 486 12.67 -25.97 2.16
CA HIS A 486 13.22 -25.44 3.40
C HIS A 486 14.42 -26.31 3.81
N LYS A 487 15.58 -25.67 3.86
CA LYS A 487 16.87 -26.33 4.04
C LYS A 487 17.07 -26.88 5.45
#